data_e40f479c2b5cf4faeb4fafe27aceefc9
#
_entry.id   e40f479c2b5cf4faeb4fafe27aceefc9
#
_cell.length_a   1.000
_cell.length_b   1.000
_cell.length_c   1.000
_cell.angle_alpha   90.00
_cell.angle_beta   90.00
_cell.angle_gamma   90.00
#
_symmetry.space_group_name_H-M   'P 1'
#
loop_
_entity.id
_entity.type
_entity.pdbx_description
1 polymer ?
#
loop_
_entity_poly.entity_id
_entity_poly.type
_entity_poly.pdbx_seq_one_letter_code
_entity_poly.pdbx_strand_id
1 'polypeptide(L)'
;MEKVINQIKPRTPEEKILIAIIQQTMEDAFELSKSTNLSMAEIQQSRNWFRTKACEIICDHLGTTQDHIVKLYDKLSEKYKTGQINQTQLRFAIRRLELKI
;
A
#
# COMPACT_ATOMS: atom_id res chain seq x y z
N MET A 1 -9.94 -14.50 29.96
CA MET A 1 -9.71 -14.21 29.37
C MET A 1 -9.55 -14.02 28.49
N GLU A 2 -9.47 -13.91 27.88
CA GLU A 2 -9.30 -13.73 26.96
C GLU A 2 -8.92 -13.25 26.25
N LYS A 3 -8.61 -13.12 25.94
CA LYS A 3 -8.16 -12.65 25.22
C LYS A 3 -7.96 -12.45 24.36
N VAL A 4 -8.09 -12.32 24.09
CA VAL A 4 -7.88 -11.95 23.24
C VAL A 4 -7.20 -11.81 22.39
N ILE A 5 -6.84 -12.07 22.23
CA ILE A 5 -6.13 -11.88 21.34
C ILE A 5 -6.38 -12.19 20.01
N ASN A 6 -6.99 -12.51 19.78
CA ASN A 6 -7.22 -12.71 18.62
C ASN A 6 -7.58 -11.95 17.76
N GLN A 7 -7.28 -11.45 18.01
CA GLN A 7 -7.49 -10.38 17.38
C GLN A 7 -7.18 -10.22 15.98
N ILE A 8 -6.33 -11.01 15.40
CA ILE A 8 -6.07 -11.02 13.99
C ILE A 8 -7.13 -11.86 13.34
N LYS A 9 -8.15 -11.21 12.84
CA LYS A 9 -9.16 -11.88 12.05
C LYS A 9 -8.61 -12.17 10.66
N PRO A 10 -8.85 -13.33 10.09
CA PRO A 10 -8.52 -13.57 8.69
C PRO A 10 -9.25 -12.55 7.81
N ARG A 11 -8.55 -12.03 6.82
CA ARG A 11 -9.15 -11.11 5.86
C ARG A 11 -10.10 -11.86 4.95
N THR A 12 -11.22 -11.21 4.60
CA THR A 12 -12.14 -11.77 3.62
C THR A 12 -11.50 -11.70 2.23
N PRO A 13 -11.98 -12.50 1.25
CA PRO A 13 -11.49 -12.39 -0.11
C PRO A 13 -11.57 -10.97 -0.68
N GLU A 14 -12.64 -10.24 -0.39
CA GLU A 14 -12.82 -8.86 -0.84
C GLU A 14 -11.74 -7.96 -0.24
N GLU A 15 -11.47 -8.10 1.05
CA GLU A 15 -10.44 -7.31 1.72
C GLU A 15 -9.06 -7.59 1.15
N LYS A 16 -8.77 -8.85 0.84
CA LYS A 16 -7.49 -9.22 0.24
C LYS A 16 -7.31 -8.56 -1.12
N ILE A 17 -8.37 -8.49 -1.93
CA ILE A 17 -8.33 -7.82 -3.22
C ILE A 17 -8.06 -6.32 -3.03
N LEU A 18 -8.75 -5.70 -2.08
CA LEU A 18 -8.57 -4.27 -1.82
C LEU A 18 -7.15 -3.95 -1.34
N ILE A 19 -6.61 -4.79 -0.47
CA ILE A 19 -5.22 -4.63 -0.03
C ILE A 19 -4.26 -4.79 -1.21
N ALA A 20 -4.51 -5.77 -2.08
CA ALA A 20 -3.68 -6.00 -3.26
C ALA A 20 -3.69 -4.78 -4.19
N ILE A 21 -4.82 -4.09 -4.31
CA ILE A 21 -4.91 -2.87 -5.12
C ILE A 21 -3.97 -1.80 -4.55
N ILE A 22 -3.98 -1.60 -3.24
CA ILE A 22 -3.10 -0.62 -2.60
C ILE A 22 -1.63 -1.01 -2.84
N GLN A 23 -1.30 -2.28 -2.63
CA GLN A 23 0.07 -2.76 -2.79
C GLN A 23 0.55 -2.63 -4.22
N GLN A 24 -0.29 -3.01 -5.19
CA GLN A 24 0.07 -2.91 -6.60
C GLN A 24 0.27 -1.46 -7.01
N THR A 25 -0.61 -0.56 -6.54
CA THR A 25 -0.50 0.85 -6.85
C THR A 25 0.79 1.43 -6.29
N MET A 26 1.19 1.02 -5.08
CA MET A 26 2.48 1.44 -4.53
C MET A 26 3.65 0.94 -5.37
N GLU A 27 3.61 -0.33 -5.78
CA GLU A 27 4.67 -0.88 -6.62
C GLU A 27 4.79 -0.12 -7.93
N ASP A 28 3.66 0.23 -8.54
CA ASP A 28 3.65 1.01 -9.76
C ASP A 28 4.19 2.43 -9.53
N ALA A 29 3.81 3.05 -8.42
CA ALA A 29 4.26 4.40 -8.08
C ALA A 29 5.77 4.45 -7.84
N PHE A 30 6.35 3.38 -7.33
CA PHE A 30 7.79 3.27 -7.11
C PHE A 30 8.53 2.64 -8.28
N GLU A 31 7.81 2.32 -9.37
CA GLU A 31 8.38 1.73 -10.58
C GLU A 31 9.01 0.36 -10.32
N LEU A 32 8.40 -0.43 -9.44
CA LEU A 32 8.90 -1.76 -9.09
C LEU A 32 8.30 -2.88 -9.93
N SER A 33 7.22 -2.60 -10.68
CA SER A 33 6.56 -3.61 -11.50
C SER A 33 7.41 -3.93 -12.72
N LYS A 34 7.97 -5.12 -12.75
CA LYS A 34 8.86 -5.55 -13.84
C LYS A 34 8.12 -6.13 -15.04
N SER A 35 6.89 -6.57 -14.83
CA SER A 35 6.13 -7.27 -15.86
C SER A 35 5.35 -6.34 -16.77
N THR A 36 5.28 -5.04 -16.46
CA THR A 36 4.55 -4.07 -17.25
C THR A 36 5.44 -2.87 -17.54
N ASN A 37 5.39 -2.42 -18.80
CA ASN A 37 6.08 -1.20 -19.19
C ASN A 37 5.13 -0.03 -18.99
N LEU A 38 5.17 0.54 -17.80
CA LEU A 38 4.32 1.69 -17.50
C LEU A 38 4.89 2.97 -18.11
N SER A 39 4.01 3.77 -18.71
CA SER A 39 4.40 5.10 -19.17
C SER A 39 4.56 6.04 -17.97
N MET A 40 5.24 7.16 -18.20
CA MET A 40 5.38 8.16 -17.14
C MET A 40 4.02 8.67 -16.67
N ALA A 41 3.05 8.78 -17.57
CA ALA A 41 1.70 9.20 -17.21
C ALA A 41 1.04 8.19 -16.27
N GLU A 42 1.21 6.90 -16.55
CA GLU A 42 0.66 5.85 -15.69
C GLU A 42 1.32 5.82 -14.32
N ILE A 43 2.64 6.01 -14.28
CA ILE A 43 3.36 6.10 -13.01
C ILE A 43 2.85 7.27 -12.19
N GLN A 44 2.65 8.42 -12.83
CA GLN A 44 2.16 9.62 -12.16
C GLN A 44 0.73 9.41 -11.65
N GLN A 45 -0.11 8.72 -12.42
CA GLN A 45 -1.46 8.37 -11.97
C GLN A 45 -1.40 7.50 -10.71
N SER A 46 -0.49 6.52 -10.67
CA SER A 46 -0.33 5.68 -9.50
C SER A 46 0.08 6.51 -8.27
N ARG A 47 1.00 7.45 -8.45
CA ARG A 47 1.42 8.34 -7.36
C ARG A 47 0.29 9.21 -6.85
N ASN A 48 -0.58 9.68 -7.75
CA ASN A 48 -1.70 10.54 -7.38
C ASN A 48 -2.88 9.77 -6.80
N TRP A 49 -2.95 8.47 -7.06
CA TRP A 49 -4.10 7.64 -6.65
C TRP A 49 -4.36 7.71 -5.16
N PHE A 50 -3.31 7.82 -4.36
CA PHE A 50 -3.45 7.80 -2.90
C PHE A 50 -4.23 8.99 -2.35
N ARG A 51 -4.45 10.02 -3.16
CA ARG A 51 -5.20 11.21 -2.77
C ARG A 51 -6.57 11.27 -3.43
N THR A 52 -7.00 10.20 -4.08
CA THR A 52 -8.28 10.15 -4.76
C THR A 52 -9.39 9.61 -3.87
N LYS A 53 -10.62 9.86 -4.29
CA LYS A 53 -11.80 9.31 -3.63
C LYS A 53 -11.81 7.79 -3.65
N ALA A 54 -11.30 7.18 -4.73
CA ALA A 54 -11.21 5.74 -4.83
C ALA A 54 -10.37 5.15 -3.70
N CYS A 55 -9.24 5.77 -3.39
CA CYS A 55 -8.40 5.34 -2.27
C CYS A 55 -9.15 5.47 -0.93
N GLU A 56 -9.84 6.58 -0.74
CA GLU A 56 -10.62 6.81 0.48
C GLU A 56 -11.67 5.70 0.68
N ILE A 57 -12.40 5.37 -0.38
CA ILE A 57 -13.44 4.35 -0.32
C ILE A 57 -12.85 2.99 0.07
N ILE A 58 -11.72 2.63 -0.55
CA ILE A 58 -11.05 1.36 -0.25
C ILE A 58 -10.59 1.33 1.21
N CYS A 59 -10.01 2.42 1.69
CA CYS A 59 -9.57 2.51 3.08
C CYS A 59 -10.72 2.35 4.05
N ASP A 60 -11.87 2.98 3.75
CA ASP A 60 -13.05 2.85 4.60
C ASP A 60 -13.52 1.40 4.69
N HIS A 61 -13.53 0.68 3.57
CA HIS A 61 -13.89 -0.73 3.55
C HIS A 61 -12.93 -1.60 4.37
N LEU A 62 -11.67 -1.20 4.45
CA LEU A 62 -10.67 -1.96 5.19
C LEU A 62 -10.60 -1.58 6.66
N GLY A 63 -11.39 -0.58 7.09
CA GLY A 63 -11.36 -0.13 8.48
C GLY A 63 -10.16 0.73 8.82
N THR A 64 -9.51 1.30 7.81
CA THR A 64 -8.39 2.21 8.02
C THR A 64 -8.76 3.57 7.45
N THR A 65 -7.81 4.50 7.41
CA THR A 65 -8.05 5.83 6.87
C THR A 65 -7.11 6.11 5.70
N GLN A 66 -7.57 6.95 4.78
CA GLN A 66 -6.74 7.39 3.68
C GLN A 66 -5.48 8.09 4.20
N ASP A 67 -5.60 8.89 5.25
CA ASP A 67 -4.47 9.59 5.83
C ASP A 67 -3.40 8.61 6.32
N HIS A 68 -3.80 7.51 6.95
CA HIS A 68 -2.87 6.48 7.41
C HIS A 68 -2.09 5.88 6.24
N ILE A 69 -2.78 5.57 5.15
CA ILE A 69 -2.15 4.98 3.96
C ILE A 69 -1.21 5.99 3.29
N VAL A 70 -1.63 7.25 3.19
CA VAL A 70 -0.79 8.31 2.63
C VAL A 70 0.50 8.46 3.45
N LYS A 71 0.39 8.44 4.77
CA LYS A 71 1.55 8.55 5.64
C LYS A 71 2.50 7.36 5.49
N LEU A 72 1.95 6.16 5.33
CA LEU A 72 2.78 4.98 5.08
C LEU A 72 3.52 5.12 3.76
N TYR A 73 2.83 5.56 2.71
CA TYR A 73 3.44 5.77 1.40
C TYR A 73 4.53 6.84 1.47
N ASP A 74 4.25 7.98 2.09
CA ASP A 74 5.22 9.07 2.21
C ASP A 74 6.45 8.63 2.98
N LYS A 75 6.27 7.86 4.05
CA LYS A 75 7.39 7.35 4.85
C LYS A 75 8.28 6.42 4.05
N LEU A 76 7.68 5.50 3.29
CA LEU A 76 8.43 4.60 2.43
C LEU A 76 9.16 5.37 1.33
N SER A 77 8.49 6.37 0.74
CA SER A 77 9.07 7.21 -0.29
C SER A 77 10.30 7.94 0.24
N GLU A 78 10.22 8.51 1.43
CA GLU A 78 11.33 9.21 2.04
C GLU A 78 12.50 8.28 2.30
N LYS A 79 12.25 7.11 2.87
CA LYS A 79 13.30 6.14 3.16
C LYS A 79 13.98 5.65 1.89
N TYR A 80 13.22 5.44 0.84
CA TYR A 80 13.76 4.96 -0.43
C TYR A 80 14.59 6.05 -1.11
N LYS A 81 14.10 7.28 -1.14
CA LYS A 81 14.82 8.40 -1.75
C LYS A 81 16.15 8.70 -1.07
N THR A 82 16.18 8.55 0.25
CA THR A 82 17.38 8.86 1.03
C THR A 82 18.34 7.68 1.13
N GLY A 83 18.01 6.55 0.53
CA GLY A 83 18.86 5.37 0.53
C GLY A 83 18.82 4.57 1.83
N GLN A 84 17.90 4.86 2.74
CA GLN A 84 17.76 4.11 3.99
C GLN A 84 17.31 2.68 3.75
N ILE A 85 16.54 2.46 2.68
CA ILE A 85 16.12 1.12 2.27
C ILE A 85 16.41 0.95 0.79
N ASN A 86 16.70 -0.29 0.40
CA ASN A 86 16.92 -0.63 -1.00
C ASN A 86 15.62 -1.13 -1.64
N GLN A 87 15.68 -1.45 -2.92
CA GLN A 87 14.51 -1.90 -3.67
C GLN A 87 13.89 -3.16 -3.09
N THR A 88 14.71 -4.11 -2.67
CA THR A 88 14.23 -5.37 -2.08
C THR A 88 13.50 -5.11 -0.76
N GLN A 89 14.07 -4.24 0.07
CA GLN A 89 13.45 -3.87 1.35
C GLN A 89 12.14 -3.13 1.13
N LEU A 90 12.10 -2.27 0.12
CA LEU A 90 10.88 -1.52 -0.22
C LEU A 90 9.77 -2.48 -0.64
N ARG A 91 10.06 -3.45 -1.50
CA ARG A 91 9.09 -4.47 -1.91
C ARG A 91 8.57 -5.25 -0.71
N PHE A 92 9.47 -5.63 0.18
CA PHE A 92 9.11 -6.38 1.36
C PHE A 92 8.15 -5.57 2.23
N ALA A 93 8.45 -4.28 2.43
CA ALA A 93 7.60 -3.39 3.22
C ALA A 93 6.20 -3.26 2.60
N ILE A 94 6.12 -3.13 1.29
CA ILE A 94 4.83 -3.02 0.59
C ILE A 94 4.03 -4.31 0.79
N ARG A 95 4.65 -5.47 0.67
CA ARG A 95 3.95 -6.75 0.85
C ARG A 95 3.45 -6.93 2.27
N ARG A 96 4.09 -6.32 3.24
CA ARG A 96 3.71 -6.43 4.64
C ARG A 96 2.75 -5.34 5.09
N LEU A 97 2.28 -4.50 4.18
CA LEU A 97 1.32 -3.44 4.52
C LEU A 97 0.03 -3.99 5.12
N GLU A 98 -0.38 -5.19 4.74
CA GLU A 98 -1.59 -5.79 5.29
C GLU A 98 -1.53 -5.92 6.81
N LEU A 99 -0.33 -6.01 7.38
CA LEU A 99 -0.15 -6.08 8.83
C LEU A 99 -0.32 -4.72 9.51
N LYS A 100 -0.34 -3.64 8.74
CA LYS A 100 -0.46 -2.27 9.25
C LYS A 100 -1.81 -1.64 8.93
N ILE A 101 -2.61 -2.33 8.17
CA ILE A 101 -3.98 -1.93 7.83
C ILE A 101 -5.00 -2.66 8.75
#